data_7b72b50b9f1eafa2f4dec0473b4a14dd
#
_entry.id   7b72b50b9f1eafa2f4dec0473b4a14dd
#
_cell.length_a   1.000
_cell.length_b   1.000
_cell.length_c   1.000
_cell.angle_alpha   90.00
_cell.angle_beta   90.00
_cell.angle_gamma   90.00
#
_symmetry.space_group_name_H-M   'P 1'
#
loop_
_entity.id
_entity.type
_entity.pdbx_description
1 polymer ?
#
loop_
_entity_poly.entity_id
_entity_poly.type
_entity_poly.pdbx_seq_one_letter_code
_entity_poly.pdbx_strand_id
1 'polypeptide(L)'
;LASPFAAIYDTKAKNKVTDQPVGTGPYKIDQYKRSQKIVLKQFKDYWQGTPKLKRINVTYHEDGNTRVDHLLSGKSDLTTDVPIERVDDVKKSNKANIQSTSGFRTHLMLYNHDSKKVNKKVREALDMIINRKDIAKNVSKNYADPASGPFNHRLKSLEKEEIQSQD
;
A
#
# COMPACT_ATOMS: atom_id res chain seq x y z
N LEU A 1 -17.44 -2.48 4.76
CA LEU A 1 -17.61 -1.15 4.11
C LEU A 1 -16.32 -0.33 4.02
N ALA A 2 -15.20 -0.79 4.57
CA ALA A 2 -13.91 -0.09 4.47
C ALA A 2 -13.19 -0.26 3.12
N SER A 3 -13.69 -1.14 2.25
CA SER A 3 -13.12 -1.36 0.92
C SER A 3 -13.51 -0.22 -0.05
N PRO A 4 -12.59 0.25 -0.90
CA PRO A 4 -12.92 1.20 -1.97
C PRO A 4 -14.02 0.70 -2.91
N PHE A 5 -14.18 -0.62 -3.06
CA PHE A 5 -15.25 -1.25 -3.86
C PHE A 5 -16.64 -1.15 -3.22
N ALA A 6 -16.73 -0.79 -1.94
CA ALA A 6 -17.97 -0.57 -1.21
C ALA A 6 -18.28 0.93 -1.04
N ALA A 7 -17.78 1.78 -1.92
CA ALA A 7 -18.02 3.21 -1.86
C ALA A 7 -19.51 3.55 -2.06
N ILE A 8 -20.02 4.47 -1.23
CA ILE A 8 -21.38 4.99 -1.33
C ILE A 8 -21.34 6.29 -2.12
N TYR A 9 -22.14 6.38 -3.17
CA TYR A 9 -22.21 7.56 -4.04
C TYR A 9 -23.66 7.85 -4.46
N ASP A 10 -23.93 9.10 -4.85
CA ASP A 10 -25.23 9.52 -5.33
C ASP A 10 -25.46 9.07 -6.78
N THR A 11 -26.38 8.13 -6.97
CA THR A 11 -26.75 7.61 -8.29
C THR A 11 -27.61 8.57 -9.11
N LYS A 12 -28.20 9.57 -8.47
CA LYS A 12 -29.03 10.60 -9.13
C LYS A 12 -28.24 11.82 -9.57
N ALA A 13 -26.95 11.89 -9.21
CA ALA A 13 -26.07 12.97 -9.64
C ALA A 13 -26.00 13.01 -11.17
N LYS A 14 -26.11 14.22 -11.75
CA LYS A 14 -26.06 14.43 -13.21
C LYS A 14 -24.73 14.01 -13.85
N ASN A 15 -23.67 13.96 -13.05
CA ASN A 15 -22.33 13.59 -13.50
C ASN A 15 -22.15 12.06 -13.54
N LYS A 16 -21.39 11.58 -14.53
CA LYS A 16 -21.02 10.16 -14.59
C LYS A 16 -20.16 9.80 -13.36
N VAL A 17 -20.53 8.72 -12.69
CA VAL A 17 -19.80 8.20 -11.50
C VAL A 17 -18.32 7.96 -11.78
N THR A 18 -17.98 7.63 -13.03
CA THR A 18 -16.60 7.39 -13.47
C THR A 18 -15.73 8.64 -13.51
N ASP A 19 -16.33 9.81 -13.75
CA ASP A 19 -15.59 11.04 -14.01
C ASP A 19 -15.64 12.01 -12.83
N GLN A 20 -16.81 12.16 -12.23
CA GLN A 20 -17.05 13.05 -11.11
C GLN A 20 -18.02 12.42 -10.10
N PRO A 21 -17.60 11.39 -9.36
CA PRO A 21 -18.47 10.76 -8.37
C PRO A 21 -18.86 11.74 -7.27
N VAL A 22 -20.13 11.73 -6.90
CA VAL A 22 -20.65 12.48 -5.74
C VAL A 22 -20.77 11.50 -4.57
N GLY A 23 -19.84 11.58 -3.64
CA GLY A 23 -19.78 10.74 -2.45
C GLY A 23 -20.15 11.50 -1.19
N THR A 24 -19.90 10.88 -0.04
CA THR A 24 -20.20 11.39 1.30
C THR A 24 -18.96 11.96 2.02
N GLY A 25 -17.84 12.10 1.32
CA GLY A 25 -16.55 12.49 1.89
C GLY A 25 -16.39 14.00 2.13
N PRO A 26 -15.31 14.40 2.82
CA PRO A 26 -15.03 15.81 3.17
C PRO A 26 -14.52 16.65 2.00
N TYR A 27 -14.25 16.04 0.86
CA TYR A 27 -13.76 16.75 -0.33
C TYR A 27 -14.59 16.42 -1.56
N LYS A 28 -14.66 17.37 -2.49
CA LYS A 28 -15.26 17.26 -3.82
C LYS A 28 -14.19 17.28 -4.89
N ILE A 29 -14.37 16.53 -5.98
CA ILE A 29 -13.47 16.57 -7.13
C ILE A 29 -13.66 17.90 -7.87
N ASP A 30 -12.57 18.64 -8.04
CA ASP A 30 -12.50 19.88 -8.80
C ASP A 30 -11.98 19.63 -10.21
N GLN A 31 -10.94 18.81 -10.34
CA GLN A 31 -10.37 18.40 -11.62
C GLN A 31 -9.99 16.92 -11.55
N TYR A 32 -10.20 16.21 -12.63
CA TYR A 32 -9.78 14.83 -12.82
C TYR A 32 -9.13 14.65 -14.19
N LYS A 33 -7.88 14.25 -14.19
CA LYS A 33 -7.15 13.80 -15.38
C LYS A 33 -6.65 12.39 -15.10
N ARG A 34 -7.23 11.42 -15.79
CA ARG A 34 -6.91 10.00 -15.61
C ARG A 34 -5.41 9.76 -15.70
N SER A 35 -4.86 8.98 -14.77
CA SER A 35 -3.44 8.63 -14.64
C SER A 35 -2.47 9.82 -14.57
N GLN A 36 -2.94 11.02 -14.28
CA GLN A 36 -2.11 12.21 -14.17
C GLN A 36 -2.34 12.98 -12.89
N LYS A 37 -3.56 13.49 -12.67
CA LYS A 37 -3.84 14.41 -11.58
C LYS A 37 -5.29 14.38 -11.13
N ILE A 38 -5.48 14.47 -9.82
CA ILE A 38 -6.78 14.77 -9.20
C ILE A 38 -6.62 16.01 -8.34
N VAL A 39 -7.52 16.97 -8.50
CA VAL A 39 -7.62 18.13 -7.62
C VAL A 39 -8.90 18.03 -6.81
N LEU A 40 -8.75 18.07 -5.50
CA LEU A 40 -9.84 18.02 -4.55
C LEU A 40 -10.01 19.39 -3.90
N LYS A 41 -11.27 19.84 -3.74
CA LYS A 41 -11.67 21.02 -2.97
C LYS A 41 -12.38 20.59 -1.69
N GLN A 42 -12.18 21.34 -0.60
CA GLN A 42 -12.93 21.12 0.62
C GLN A 42 -14.44 21.22 0.37
N PHE A 43 -15.20 20.34 1.04
CA PHE A 43 -16.65 20.46 1.15
C PHE A 43 -16.98 21.19 2.44
N LYS A 44 -17.37 22.47 2.32
CA LYS A 44 -17.61 23.34 3.49
C LYS A 44 -18.73 22.85 4.39
N ASP A 45 -19.76 22.28 3.79
CA ASP A 45 -20.95 21.73 4.47
C ASP A 45 -20.82 20.26 4.83
N TYR A 46 -19.57 19.79 5.00
CA TYR A 46 -19.35 18.40 5.42
C TYR A 46 -19.87 18.16 6.83
N TRP A 47 -20.62 17.09 7.03
CA TRP A 47 -21.36 16.80 8.27
C TRP A 47 -20.49 16.68 9.53
N GLN A 48 -19.21 16.39 9.42
CA GLN A 48 -18.24 16.42 10.54
C GLN A 48 -17.46 17.74 10.63
N GLY A 49 -17.92 18.80 9.96
CA GLY A 49 -17.27 20.09 9.93
C GLY A 49 -16.35 20.31 8.71
N THR A 50 -16.04 21.56 8.48
CA THR A 50 -15.24 21.98 7.32
C THR A 50 -13.79 21.47 7.42
N PRO A 51 -13.27 20.77 6.42
CA PRO A 51 -11.87 20.32 6.40
C PRO A 51 -10.88 21.48 6.48
N LYS A 52 -9.76 21.28 7.18
CA LYS A 52 -8.73 22.33 7.35
C LYS A 52 -8.02 22.66 6.03
N LEU A 53 -7.71 21.65 5.21
CA LEU A 53 -7.06 21.87 3.92
C LEU A 53 -8.10 22.28 2.88
N LYS A 54 -7.92 23.47 2.30
CA LYS A 54 -8.85 24.00 1.29
C LYS A 54 -8.79 23.23 -0.03
N ARG A 55 -7.61 22.71 -0.38
CA ARG A 55 -7.34 22.01 -1.64
C ARG A 55 -6.28 20.92 -1.42
N ILE A 56 -6.47 19.79 -2.10
CA ILE A 56 -5.49 18.70 -2.16
C ILE A 56 -5.22 18.42 -3.65
N ASN A 57 -3.94 18.41 -4.03
CA ASN A 57 -3.50 18.03 -5.35
C ASN A 57 -2.89 16.64 -5.26
N VAL A 58 -3.47 15.67 -5.93
CA VAL A 58 -2.93 14.31 -6.05
C VAL A 58 -2.35 14.16 -7.44
N THR A 59 -1.06 13.86 -7.55
CA THR A 59 -0.37 13.56 -8.81
C THR A 59 0.01 12.10 -8.85
N TYR A 60 -0.09 11.48 -10.01
CA TYR A 60 0.28 10.09 -10.22
C TYR A 60 1.67 10.02 -10.84
N HIS A 61 2.55 9.24 -10.22
CA HIS A 61 3.87 8.89 -10.73
C HIS A 61 4.08 7.40 -10.50
N GLU A 62 4.25 6.66 -11.57
CA GLU A 62 4.44 5.20 -11.51
C GLU A 62 5.75 4.84 -10.82
N ASP A 63 6.82 5.53 -11.19
CA ASP A 63 8.14 5.31 -10.62
C ASP A 63 8.25 5.82 -9.18
N GLY A 64 8.64 4.91 -8.26
CA GLY A 64 8.77 5.20 -6.84
C GLY A 64 9.92 6.18 -6.52
N ASN A 65 11.00 6.14 -7.30
CA ASN A 65 12.13 7.05 -7.11
C ASN A 65 11.73 8.48 -7.42
N THR A 66 10.99 8.69 -8.50
CA THR A 66 10.43 10.01 -8.87
C THR A 66 9.52 10.54 -7.76
N ARG A 67 8.69 9.69 -7.14
CA ARG A 67 7.84 10.12 -6.01
C ARG A 67 8.67 10.59 -4.81
N VAL A 68 9.74 9.88 -4.48
CA VAL A 68 10.65 10.28 -3.40
C VAL A 68 11.39 11.57 -3.74
N ASP A 69 11.87 11.74 -4.97
CA ASP A 69 12.56 12.95 -5.40
C ASP A 69 11.64 14.19 -5.35
N HIS A 70 10.36 14.04 -5.69
CA HIS A 70 9.37 15.11 -5.51
C HIS A 70 9.18 15.48 -4.03
N LEU A 71 9.15 14.50 -3.13
CA LEU A 71 9.07 14.76 -1.70
C LEU A 71 10.31 15.50 -1.20
N LEU A 72 11.51 15.00 -1.51
CA LEU A 72 12.77 15.58 -1.04
C LEU A 72 13.07 16.95 -1.63
N SER A 73 12.57 17.25 -2.83
CA SER A 73 12.67 18.58 -3.46
C SER A 73 11.58 19.55 -3.03
N GLY A 74 10.60 19.12 -2.23
CA GLY A 74 9.47 19.95 -1.79
C GLY A 74 8.40 20.19 -2.87
N LYS A 75 8.41 19.42 -3.97
CA LYS A 75 7.35 19.44 -4.99
C LYS A 75 6.08 18.73 -4.51
N SER A 76 6.21 17.82 -3.55
CA SER A 76 5.08 17.19 -2.87
C SER A 76 5.29 17.21 -1.36
N ASP A 77 4.20 17.33 -0.62
CA ASP A 77 4.19 17.33 0.84
C ASP A 77 4.06 15.93 1.43
N LEU A 78 3.54 14.99 0.65
CA LEU A 78 3.31 13.60 1.06
C LEU A 78 3.49 12.67 -0.12
N THR A 79 4.04 11.50 0.14
CA THR A 79 4.08 10.37 -0.81
C THR A 79 3.73 9.06 -0.13
N THR A 80 3.23 8.10 -0.89
CA THR A 80 2.96 6.74 -0.46
C THR A 80 3.89 5.77 -1.19
N ASP A 81 3.96 4.52 -0.70
CA ASP A 81 4.72 3.45 -1.34
C ASP A 81 6.18 3.84 -1.61
N VAL A 82 6.86 4.30 -0.58
CA VAL A 82 8.30 4.61 -0.64
C VAL A 82 9.07 3.32 -0.92
N PRO A 83 9.89 3.26 -1.99
CA PRO A 83 10.74 2.10 -2.24
C PRO A 83 11.67 1.84 -1.07
N ILE A 84 11.85 0.56 -0.72
CA ILE A 84 12.61 0.17 0.46
C ILE A 84 14.08 0.64 0.40
N GLU A 85 14.65 0.68 -0.78
CA GLU A 85 15.99 1.19 -1.04
C GLU A 85 16.13 2.69 -0.77
N ARG A 86 15.04 3.47 -0.92
CA ARG A 86 15.03 4.94 -0.73
C ARG A 86 14.68 5.38 0.70
N VAL A 87 14.31 4.43 1.58
CA VAL A 87 13.93 4.72 2.96
C VAL A 87 15.02 5.47 3.72
N ASP A 88 16.29 5.05 3.54
CA ASP A 88 17.42 5.66 4.23
C ASP A 88 17.69 7.10 3.74
N ASP A 89 17.47 7.37 2.45
CA ASP A 89 17.60 8.72 1.89
C ASP A 89 16.58 9.67 2.52
N VAL A 90 15.32 9.22 2.65
CA VAL A 90 14.27 10.02 3.29
C VAL A 90 14.60 10.27 4.76
N LYS A 91 15.04 9.24 5.51
CA LYS A 91 15.43 9.38 6.93
C LYS A 91 16.60 10.35 7.15
N LYS A 92 17.61 10.29 6.27
CA LYS A 92 18.80 11.16 6.34
C LYS A 92 18.52 12.61 5.95
N SER A 93 17.49 12.85 5.16
CA SER A 93 17.20 14.17 4.61
C SER A 93 16.75 15.20 5.64
N ASN A 94 16.23 14.78 6.77
CA ASN A 94 15.57 15.64 7.79
C ASN A 94 14.40 16.51 7.26
N LYS A 95 13.97 16.28 6.00
CA LYS A 95 12.90 17.05 5.34
C LYS A 95 11.54 16.38 5.45
N ALA A 96 11.53 15.07 5.69
CA ALA A 96 10.31 14.30 5.77
C ALA A 96 10.43 13.18 6.81
N ASN A 97 9.30 12.77 7.36
CA ASN A 97 9.19 11.65 8.29
C ASN A 97 8.55 10.45 7.60
N ILE A 98 9.05 9.25 7.92
CA ILE A 98 8.44 8.01 7.45
C ILE A 98 7.51 7.49 8.53
N GLN A 99 6.25 7.27 8.14
CA GLN A 99 5.29 6.51 8.93
C GLN A 99 5.05 5.18 8.24
N SER A 100 5.20 4.09 8.97
CA SER A 100 4.97 2.73 8.47
C SER A 100 3.90 2.05 9.30
N THR A 101 3.04 1.32 8.64
CA THR A 101 2.07 0.45 9.28
C THR A 101 2.08 -0.90 8.58
N SER A 102 1.97 -1.96 9.35
CA SER A 102 1.90 -3.30 8.76
C SER A 102 0.58 -3.48 8.01
N GLY A 103 0.71 -3.88 6.75
CA GLY A 103 -0.42 -4.21 5.88
C GLY A 103 -0.87 -5.66 6.00
N PHE A 104 -1.81 -6.04 5.13
CA PHE A 104 -2.31 -7.42 5.02
C PHE A 104 -1.70 -8.19 3.85
N ARG A 105 -0.73 -7.60 3.14
CA ARG A 105 -0.08 -8.24 2.00
C ARG A 105 0.89 -9.32 2.50
N THR A 106 0.77 -10.52 1.93
CA THR A 106 1.72 -11.62 2.14
C THR A 106 2.41 -11.92 0.81
N HIS A 107 3.74 -11.99 0.83
CA HIS A 107 4.53 -12.46 -0.30
C HIS A 107 4.64 -13.96 -0.25
N LEU A 108 4.27 -14.63 -1.32
CA LEU A 108 4.23 -16.09 -1.42
C LEU A 108 5.11 -16.56 -2.56
N MET A 109 5.83 -17.66 -2.35
CA MET A 109 6.44 -18.43 -3.42
C MET A 109 5.51 -19.58 -3.79
N LEU A 110 5.03 -19.57 -5.03
CA LEU A 110 4.15 -20.60 -5.56
C LEU A 110 4.92 -21.56 -6.45
N TYR A 111 4.72 -22.83 -6.24
CA TYR A 111 5.34 -23.89 -7.05
C TYR A 111 4.39 -24.36 -8.15
N ASN A 112 4.91 -24.51 -9.37
CA ASN A 112 4.18 -25.16 -10.43
C ASN A 112 4.16 -26.68 -10.19
N HIS A 113 3.05 -27.20 -9.72
CA HIS A 113 2.87 -28.62 -9.41
C HIS A 113 2.85 -29.54 -10.63
N ASP A 114 2.59 -29.01 -11.82
CA ASP A 114 2.63 -29.80 -13.09
C ASP A 114 4.07 -29.99 -13.60
N SER A 115 5.02 -29.27 -13.03
CA SER A 115 6.42 -29.38 -13.41
C SER A 115 7.07 -30.63 -12.82
N LYS A 116 7.51 -31.52 -13.68
CA LYS A 116 8.29 -32.71 -13.27
C LYS A 116 9.62 -32.37 -12.60
N LYS A 117 10.16 -31.16 -12.85
CA LYS A 117 11.42 -30.67 -12.26
C LYS A 117 11.24 -30.20 -10.82
N VAL A 118 10.04 -29.79 -10.42
CA VAL A 118 9.74 -29.26 -9.08
C VAL A 118 8.91 -30.30 -8.31
N ASN A 119 9.49 -31.48 -8.11
CA ASN A 119 8.87 -32.56 -7.34
C ASN A 119 8.82 -32.22 -5.83
N LYS A 120 8.18 -33.07 -5.03
CA LYS A 120 8.01 -32.87 -3.59
C LYS A 120 9.34 -32.62 -2.87
N LYS A 121 10.39 -33.43 -3.14
CA LYS A 121 11.69 -33.29 -2.49
C LYS A 121 12.36 -31.96 -2.80
N VAL A 122 12.23 -31.46 -4.04
CA VAL A 122 12.75 -30.15 -4.43
C VAL A 122 12.03 -29.03 -3.69
N ARG A 123 10.70 -29.11 -3.55
CA ARG A 123 9.93 -28.10 -2.81
C ARG A 123 10.30 -28.06 -1.33
N GLU A 124 10.43 -29.23 -0.71
CA GLU A 124 10.88 -29.35 0.68
C GLU A 124 12.28 -28.76 0.88
N ALA A 125 13.22 -29.10 0.00
CA ALA A 125 14.57 -28.55 0.04
C ALA A 125 14.57 -27.01 -0.13
N LEU A 126 13.78 -26.47 -1.03
CA LEU A 126 13.66 -25.01 -1.21
C LEU A 126 13.07 -24.34 0.03
N ASP A 127 12.07 -24.93 0.68
CA ASP A 127 11.51 -24.37 1.91
C ASP A 127 12.51 -24.36 3.06
N MET A 128 13.35 -25.38 3.15
CA MET A 128 14.41 -25.47 4.17
C MET A 128 15.52 -24.45 4.00
N ILE A 129 15.87 -24.03 2.77
CA ILE A 129 16.96 -23.06 2.54
C ILE A 129 16.50 -21.61 2.60
N ILE A 130 15.19 -21.35 2.55
CA ILE A 130 14.65 -19.99 2.58
C ILE A 130 14.57 -19.49 4.02
N ASN A 131 15.52 -18.64 4.40
CA ASN A 131 15.48 -17.99 5.70
C ASN A 131 14.58 -16.75 5.66
N ARG A 132 13.33 -16.91 6.09
CA ARG A 132 12.31 -15.84 6.11
C ARG A 132 12.72 -14.67 7.01
N LYS A 133 13.44 -14.93 8.12
CA LYS A 133 13.91 -13.88 9.03
C LYS A 133 14.99 -13.02 8.37
N ASP A 134 15.92 -13.63 7.65
CA ASP A 134 16.96 -12.91 6.93
C ASP A 134 16.38 -12.06 5.79
N ILE A 135 15.38 -12.57 5.07
CA ILE A 135 14.67 -11.80 4.05
C ILE A 135 13.98 -10.59 4.68
N ALA A 136 13.25 -10.77 5.76
CA ALA A 136 12.59 -9.68 6.47
C ALA A 136 13.58 -8.62 6.97
N LYS A 137 14.73 -9.05 7.53
CA LYS A 137 15.76 -8.17 8.06
C LYS A 137 16.57 -7.48 6.97
N ASN A 138 17.14 -8.26 6.03
CA ASN A 138 18.17 -7.77 5.12
C ASN A 138 17.59 -7.23 3.81
N VAL A 139 16.52 -7.83 3.29
CA VAL A 139 15.88 -7.37 2.05
C VAL A 139 14.81 -6.32 2.36
N SER A 140 13.95 -6.59 3.34
CA SER A 140 12.86 -5.67 3.68
C SER A 140 13.24 -4.64 4.76
N LYS A 141 14.50 -4.59 5.19
CA LYS A 141 15.02 -3.64 6.20
C LYS A 141 14.12 -3.54 7.44
N ASN A 142 13.56 -4.65 7.91
CA ASN A 142 12.59 -4.76 8.99
C ASN A 142 11.24 -4.04 8.73
N TYR A 143 10.88 -3.78 7.47
CA TYR A 143 9.55 -3.29 7.09
C TYR A 143 8.59 -4.43 6.70
N ALA A 144 8.98 -5.68 6.92
CA ALA A 144 8.15 -6.87 6.78
C ALA A 144 8.41 -7.82 7.95
N ASP A 145 7.41 -8.62 8.29
CA ASP A 145 7.52 -9.67 9.29
C ASP A 145 7.61 -11.04 8.58
N PRO A 146 8.36 -12.02 9.14
CA PRO A 146 8.36 -13.38 8.63
C PRO A 146 6.94 -13.96 8.70
N ALA A 147 6.42 -14.43 7.56
CA ALA A 147 5.09 -15.00 7.51
C ALA A 147 5.09 -16.46 7.99
N SER A 148 4.08 -16.83 8.79
CA SER A 148 3.86 -18.21 9.29
C SER A 148 2.97 -19.05 8.37
N GLY A 149 2.36 -18.45 7.38
CA GLY A 149 1.45 -19.09 6.45
C GLY A 149 0.98 -18.12 5.37
N PRO A 150 0.05 -18.55 4.51
CA PRO A 150 -0.45 -17.72 3.42
C PRO A 150 -1.28 -16.52 3.88
N PHE A 151 -1.77 -16.57 5.11
CA PHE A 151 -2.63 -15.53 5.68
C PHE A 151 -1.86 -14.66 6.68
N ASN A 152 -2.22 -13.39 6.71
CA ASN A 152 -1.63 -12.47 7.64
C ASN A 152 -2.10 -12.77 9.08
N HIS A 153 -1.16 -12.88 10.02
CA HIS A 153 -1.41 -13.16 11.44
C HIS A 153 -2.32 -12.13 12.15
N ARG A 154 -2.56 -10.96 11.53
CA ARG A 154 -3.49 -9.96 12.04
C ARG A 154 -4.96 -10.29 11.76
N LEU A 155 -5.23 -11.28 10.93
CA LEU A 155 -6.57 -11.83 10.78
C LEU A 155 -6.84 -12.72 11.98
N LYS A 156 -7.41 -12.12 13.05
CA LYS A 156 -7.65 -12.77 14.35
C LYS A 156 -8.51 -14.04 14.30
N SER A 157 -9.19 -14.26 13.17
CA SER A 157 -10.04 -15.45 12.94
C SER A 157 -9.26 -16.68 12.48
N LEU A 158 -7.97 -16.54 12.18
CA LEU A 158 -7.12 -17.65 11.76
C LEU A 158 -6.21 -18.01 12.94
N GLU A 159 -6.38 -19.20 13.47
CA GLU A 159 -5.50 -19.75 14.50
C GLU A 159 -4.06 -19.81 13.98
N LYS A 160 -3.12 -19.61 14.90
CA LYS A 160 -1.70 -19.71 14.61
C LYS A 160 -1.37 -21.17 14.25
N GLU A 161 -1.29 -21.48 12.98
CA GLU A 161 -0.56 -22.67 12.59
C GLU A 161 0.93 -22.44 12.91
N GLU A 162 1.50 -23.30 13.74
CA GLU A 162 2.93 -23.27 14.04
C GLU A 162 3.69 -23.64 12.76
N ILE A 163 4.56 -22.73 12.34
CA ILE A 163 5.55 -23.10 11.32
C ILE A 163 6.53 -24.08 11.98
N GLN A 164 6.82 -25.15 11.29
CA GLN A 164 8.01 -25.94 11.61
C GLN A 164 9.20 -24.98 11.58
N SER A 165 9.81 -24.76 12.77
CA SER A 165 11.04 -24.00 12.87
C SER A 165 12.12 -24.73 12.08
N GLN A 166 12.90 -23.99 11.32
CA GLN A 166 14.16 -24.50 10.81
C GLN A 166 15.10 -24.66 12.02
N ASP A 167 15.47 -25.89 12.33
CA ASP A 167 16.59 -26.21 13.24
C ASP A 167 17.90 -25.88 12.55
#